data_640d7fc7616e60115c9c9eca561127d9
#
_entry.id   640d7fc7616e60115c9c9eca561127d9
#
_cell.length_a   1.000
_cell.length_b   1.000
_cell.length_c   1.000
_cell.angle_alpha   90.00
_cell.angle_beta   90.00
_cell.angle_gamma   90.00
#
_symmetry.space_group_name_H-M   'P 1'
#
loop_
_entity.id
_entity.type
_entity.pdbx_description
1 polymer ?
#
loop_
_entity_poly.entity_id
_entity_poly.type
_entity_poly.pdbx_seq_one_letter_code
_entity_poly.pdbx_strand_id
1 'polypeptide(L)'
;MVRGFDAASLRGAPAYRPRISYAPGSACAATWATWATYMTYMTYMTYVTYVTYVTYVTYVTYAACAACASCHGQNGQGAGTFPRLAGQHADYLRRQIDVFRNGTRANAPVMSAVAHTLDGDPAKAVAAWLQSR
;
A
#
# COMPACT_ATOMS: atom_id res chain seq x y z
N MET A 1 -11.11 -7.40 20.09
CA MET A 1 -11.26 -6.17 20.91
C MET A 1 -10.00 -5.35 20.72
N VAL A 2 -10.01 -4.37 19.83
CA VAL A 2 -8.90 -3.44 19.61
C VAL A 2 -9.16 -2.24 20.52
N ARG A 3 -8.28 -2.02 21.50
CA ARG A 3 -8.39 -0.87 22.39
C ARG A 3 -8.09 0.40 21.60
N GLY A 4 -9.03 1.34 21.60
CA GLY A 4 -8.89 2.64 20.97
C GLY A 4 -7.71 3.41 21.58
N PHE A 5 -6.95 4.08 20.72
CA PHE A 5 -5.94 5.04 21.12
C PHE A 5 -6.68 6.28 21.66
N ASP A 6 -6.55 6.54 22.95
CA ASP A 6 -7.15 7.69 23.60
C ASP A 6 -6.24 8.91 23.39
N ALA A 7 -6.75 9.89 22.63
CA ALA A 7 -6.05 11.16 22.35
C ALA A 7 -5.87 12.06 23.60
N ALA A 8 -6.38 11.65 24.75
CA ALA A 8 -6.23 12.39 26.00
C ALA A 8 -4.86 12.20 26.68
N SER A 9 -4.12 11.15 26.33
CA SER A 9 -2.82 10.82 26.93
C SER A 9 -1.66 11.73 26.49
N LEU A 10 -1.86 12.60 25.50
CA LEU A 10 -0.80 13.51 25.01
C LEU A 10 -0.83 14.89 25.67
N ARG A 11 -1.71 15.13 26.60
CA ARG A 11 -1.78 16.38 27.36
C ARG A 11 -0.98 16.27 28.64
N GLY A 12 0.35 16.38 28.57
CA GLY A 12 1.18 16.38 29.78
C GLY A 12 2.67 16.19 29.54
N ALA A 13 3.12 16.02 28.32
CA ALA A 13 4.54 16.05 28.04
C ALA A 13 5.07 17.47 28.25
N PRO A 14 6.07 17.71 29.15
CA PRO A 14 6.66 19.01 29.28
C PRO A 14 7.26 19.43 27.95
N ALA A 15 6.83 20.59 27.44
CA ALA A 15 7.41 21.18 26.25
C ALA A 15 8.91 21.33 26.48
N TYR A 16 9.71 20.45 25.84
CA TYR A 16 11.16 20.62 25.84
C TYR A 16 11.45 21.92 25.10
N ARG A 17 11.68 22.99 25.88
CA ARG A 17 12.24 24.24 25.37
C ARG A 17 13.76 24.11 25.50
N PRO A 18 14.52 23.87 24.42
CA PRO A 18 15.97 24.01 24.49
C PRO A 18 16.29 25.46 24.87
N ARG A 19 16.97 25.65 26.01
CA ARG A 19 17.60 26.94 26.33
C ARG A 19 18.73 27.13 25.34
N ILE A 20 18.46 27.84 24.27
CA ILE A 20 19.50 28.27 23.34
C ILE A 20 20.16 29.47 24.01
N SER A 21 21.28 29.26 24.69
CA SER A 21 22.17 30.31 25.14
C SER A 21 22.92 30.83 23.91
N TYR A 22 22.54 31.99 23.43
CA TYR A 22 23.27 32.66 22.34
C TYR A 22 24.60 33.18 22.87
N ALA A 23 25.69 32.49 22.57
CA ALA A 23 27.02 33.07 22.61
C ALA A 23 27.22 33.90 21.33
N PRO A 24 27.56 35.19 21.41
CA PRO A 24 27.78 36.01 20.23
C PRO A 24 29.12 35.59 19.56
N GLY A 25 29.03 35.10 18.33
CA GLY A 25 30.18 34.85 17.45
C GLY A 25 30.45 33.39 17.16
N SER A 26 30.20 32.98 15.93
CA SER A 26 30.62 31.75 15.23
C SER A 26 29.77 30.48 15.30
N ALA A 27 28.80 30.33 16.18
CA ALA A 27 28.02 29.08 16.26
C ALA A 27 26.80 29.01 15.31
N CYS A 28 26.31 30.15 14.81
CA CYS A 28 25.09 30.16 13.95
C CYS A 28 25.30 29.58 12.58
N ALA A 29 26.47 29.68 11.98
CA ALA A 29 26.74 29.16 10.64
C ALA A 29 26.78 27.62 10.61
N ALA A 30 27.31 26.99 11.65
CA ALA A 30 27.39 25.54 11.76
C ALA A 30 26.02 24.89 12.02
N THR A 31 25.14 25.54 12.77
CA THR A 31 23.80 25.03 13.08
C THR A 31 22.87 25.09 11.87
N TRP A 32 22.96 26.11 11.03
CA TRP A 32 22.17 26.20 9.79
C TRP A 32 22.59 25.13 8.77
N ALA A 33 23.87 24.86 8.61
CA ALA A 33 24.38 23.84 7.71
C ALA A 33 23.95 22.44 8.14
N THR A 34 23.97 22.13 9.45
CA THR A 34 23.51 20.83 9.96
C THR A 34 22.00 20.66 9.87
N TRP A 35 21.22 21.70 10.06
CA TRP A 35 19.77 21.68 9.86
C TRP A 35 19.40 21.50 8.38
N ALA A 36 20.07 22.22 7.49
CA ALA A 36 19.83 22.10 6.04
C ALA A 36 20.18 20.70 5.53
N THR A 37 21.30 20.12 5.96
CA THR A 37 21.69 18.74 5.60
C THR A 37 20.73 17.70 6.21
N TYR A 38 20.26 17.88 7.42
CA TYR A 38 19.26 17.00 8.05
C TYR A 38 17.93 17.07 7.31
N MET A 39 17.43 18.24 6.97
CA MET A 39 16.18 18.43 6.24
C MET A 39 16.27 17.86 4.81
N THR A 40 17.38 18.05 4.11
CA THR A 40 17.62 17.44 2.80
C THR A 40 17.72 15.91 2.87
N TYR A 41 18.36 15.38 3.92
CA TYR A 41 18.42 13.93 4.14
C TYR A 41 17.03 13.35 4.43
N MET A 42 16.23 13.98 5.28
CA MET A 42 14.87 13.52 5.59
C MET A 42 13.94 13.59 4.39
N THR A 43 14.00 14.67 3.59
CA THR A 43 13.22 14.75 2.33
C THR A 43 13.68 13.73 1.31
N TYR A 44 14.99 13.47 1.19
CA TYR A 44 15.52 12.43 0.32
C TYR A 44 15.06 11.04 0.76
N MET A 45 15.13 10.72 2.05
CA MET A 45 14.70 9.42 2.59
C MET A 45 13.19 9.20 2.43
N THR A 46 12.36 10.19 2.66
CA THR A 46 10.91 10.10 2.41
C THR A 46 10.60 9.96 0.92
N TYR A 47 11.33 10.66 0.05
CA TYR A 47 11.19 10.52 -1.40
C TYR A 47 11.59 9.13 -1.89
N VAL A 48 12.75 8.62 -1.45
CA VAL A 48 13.23 7.27 -1.82
C VAL A 48 12.26 6.19 -1.34
N THR A 49 11.77 6.29 -0.09
CA THR A 49 10.78 5.33 0.45
C THR A 49 9.47 5.38 -0.33
N TYR A 50 9.00 6.57 -0.67
CA TYR A 50 7.79 6.75 -1.46
C TYR A 50 7.95 6.17 -2.87
N VAL A 51 9.04 6.48 -3.57
CA VAL A 51 9.31 5.97 -4.92
C VAL A 51 9.44 4.44 -4.91
N THR A 52 10.14 3.87 -3.94
CA THR A 52 10.29 2.42 -3.80
C THR A 52 8.95 1.74 -3.52
N TYR A 53 8.12 2.33 -2.67
CA TYR A 53 6.78 1.83 -2.39
C TYR A 53 5.88 1.88 -3.63
N VAL A 54 5.85 3.01 -4.34
CA VAL A 54 5.04 3.18 -5.56
C VAL A 54 5.48 2.22 -6.66
N THR A 55 6.80 2.06 -6.89
CA THR A 55 7.31 1.08 -7.88
C THR A 55 6.99 -0.35 -7.48
N TYR A 56 7.10 -0.71 -6.22
CA TYR A 56 6.70 -2.03 -5.73
C TYR A 56 5.21 -2.30 -5.96
N VAL A 57 4.33 -1.37 -5.53
CA VAL A 57 2.88 -1.53 -5.69
C VAL A 57 2.48 -1.62 -7.17
N THR A 58 3.05 -0.79 -8.04
CA THR A 58 2.76 -0.85 -9.48
C THR A 58 3.23 -2.16 -10.10
N TYR A 59 4.42 -2.65 -9.74
CA TYR A 59 4.93 -3.94 -10.23
C TYR A 59 4.04 -5.11 -9.80
N VAL A 60 3.69 -5.18 -8.51
CA VAL A 60 2.86 -6.26 -7.97
C VAL A 60 1.45 -6.22 -8.58
N THR A 61 0.87 -5.03 -8.76
CA THR A 61 -0.44 -4.87 -9.40
C THR A 61 -0.39 -5.31 -10.86
N TYR A 62 0.66 -4.93 -11.60
CA TYR A 62 0.83 -5.36 -13.00
C TYR A 62 0.93 -6.88 -13.13
N ALA A 63 1.77 -7.51 -12.30
CA ALA A 63 1.95 -8.96 -12.30
C ALA A 63 0.64 -9.70 -11.95
N ALA A 64 -0.11 -9.20 -10.97
CA ALA A 64 -1.40 -9.75 -10.58
C ALA A 64 -2.46 -9.59 -11.70
N CYS A 65 -2.52 -8.43 -12.35
CA CYS A 65 -3.42 -8.21 -13.49
C CYS A 65 -3.08 -9.14 -14.68
N ALA A 66 -1.78 -9.35 -14.96
CA ALA A 66 -1.35 -10.25 -16.03
C ALA A 66 -1.75 -11.71 -15.73
N ALA A 67 -1.65 -12.16 -14.49
CA ALA A 67 -2.10 -13.49 -14.08
C ALA A 67 -3.61 -13.69 -14.28
N CYS A 68 -4.43 -12.72 -13.92
CA CYS A 68 -5.88 -12.75 -14.13
C CYS A 68 -6.23 -12.75 -15.63
N ALA A 69 -5.54 -11.91 -16.40
CA ALA A 69 -5.79 -11.74 -17.84
C ALA A 69 -5.54 -13.00 -18.64
N SER A 70 -4.63 -13.86 -18.22
CA SER A 70 -4.30 -15.12 -18.92
C SER A 70 -5.50 -16.07 -19.06
N CYS A 71 -6.41 -16.05 -18.08
CA CYS A 71 -7.61 -16.90 -18.07
C CYS A 71 -8.89 -16.10 -18.34
N HIS A 72 -9.05 -14.94 -17.70
CA HIS A 72 -10.27 -14.14 -17.75
C HIS A 72 -10.31 -13.10 -18.90
N GLY A 73 -9.28 -13.10 -19.75
CA GLY A 73 -9.13 -12.14 -20.85
C GLY A 73 -8.46 -10.84 -20.43
N GLN A 74 -7.85 -10.15 -21.39
CA GLN A 74 -6.99 -8.96 -21.21
C GLN A 74 -7.62 -7.87 -20.32
N ASN A 75 -8.94 -7.70 -20.42
CA ASN A 75 -9.69 -6.73 -19.63
C ASN A 75 -10.66 -7.41 -18.64
N GLY A 76 -10.48 -8.69 -18.36
CA GLY A 76 -11.38 -9.41 -17.47
C GLY A 76 -12.77 -9.66 -18.05
N GLN A 77 -12.92 -9.62 -19.38
CA GLN A 77 -14.21 -9.79 -20.07
C GLN A 77 -14.74 -11.22 -20.03
N GLY A 78 -13.91 -12.17 -19.57
CA GLY A 78 -14.19 -13.60 -19.62
C GLY A 78 -13.69 -14.24 -20.92
N ALA A 79 -13.38 -15.54 -20.87
CA ALA A 79 -12.95 -16.32 -22.03
C ALA A 79 -13.36 -17.78 -21.85
N GLY A 80 -14.14 -18.33 -22.76
CA GLY A 80 -14.60 -19.73 -22.70
C GLY A 80 -15.34 -20.03 -21.39
N THR A 81 -14.79 -20.93 -20.57
CA THR A 81 -15.37 -21.33 -19.27
C THR A 81 -15.01 -20.37 -18.14
N PHE A 82 -14.10 -19.44 -18.37
CA PHE A 82 -13.69 -18.47 -17.35
C PHE A 82 -14.66 -17.29 -17.27
N PRO A 83 -15.22 -17.00 -16.10
CA PRO A 83 -16.26 -15.99 -15.97
C PRO A 83 -15.72 -14.57 -16.19
N ARG A 84 -16.62 -13.68 -16.60
CA ARG A 84 -16.37 -12.24 -16.67
C ARG A 84 -16.15 -11.67 -15.27
N LEU A 85 -15.09 -10.87 -15.13
CA LEU A 85 -14.74 -10.11 -13.93
C LEU A 85 -14.91 -8.60 -14.14
N ALA A 86 -14.79 -8.13 -15.38
CA ALA A 86 -14.90 -6.74 -15.77
C ALA A 86 -16.25 -6.14 -15.36
N GLY A 87 -16.23 -4.94 -14.76
CA GLY A 87 -17.42 -4.22 -14.31
C GLY A 87 -18.05 -4.76 -13.02
N GLN A 88 -17.47 -5.77 -12.41
CA GLN A 88 -17.91 -6.27 -11.10
C GLN A 88 -17.49 -5.31 -9.99
N HIS A 89 -18.29 -5.19 -8.93
CA HIS A 89 -17.93 -4.38 -7.77
C HIS A 89 -16.64 -4.86 -7.10
N ALA A 90 -15.73 -3.93 -6.79
CA ALA A 90 -14.43 -4.25 -6.21
C ALA A 90 -14.54 -5.03 -4.89
N ASP A 91 -15.48 -4.68 -4.04
CA ASP A 91 -15.72 -5.39 -2.76
C ASP A 91 -16.19 -6.84 -2.98
N TYR A 92 -16.99 -7.08 -4.01
CA TYR A 92 -17.40 -8.44 -4.38
C TYR A 92 -16.20 -9.25 -4.87
N LEU A 93 -15.40 -8.68 -5.78
CA LEU A 93 -14.21 -9.35 -6.31
C LEU A 93 -13.21 -9.70 -5.20
N ARG A 94 -12.97 -8.76 -4.28
CA ARG A 94 -12.10 -8.98 -3.14
C ARG A 94 -12.60 -10.12 -2.26
N ARG A 95 -13.89 -10.14 -1.91
CA ARG A 95 -14.47 -11.24 -1.14
C ARG A 95 -14.34 -12.58 -1.87
N GLN A 96 -14.51 -12.61 -3.19
CA GLN A 96 -14.35 -13.85 -3.95
C GLN A 96 -12.90 -14.34 -3.93
N ILE A 97 -11.91 -13.47 -4.03
CA ILE A 97 -10.48 -13.81 -3.87
C ILE A 97 -10.25 -14.40 -2.47
N ASP A 98 -10.77 -13.78 -1.42
CA ASP A 98 -10.64 -14.28 -0.06
C ASP A 98 -11.31 -15.65 0.14
N VAL A 99 -12.49 -15.86 -0.45
CA VAL A 99 -13.24 -17.14 -0.37
C VAL A 99 -12.48 -18.28 -1.09
N PHE A 100 -11.82 -18.00 -2.19
CA PHE A 100 -10.94 -18.97 -2.87
C PHE A 100 -9.67 -19.24 -2.08
N ARG A 101 -9.05 -18.19 -1.54
CA ARG A 101 -7.83 -18.28 -0.73
C ARG A 101 -8.05 -19.09 0.55
N ASN A 102 -9.17 -18.89 1.23
CA ASN A 102 -9.50 -19.60 2.46
C ASN A 102 -10.05 -21.02 2.24
N GLY A 103 -10.16 -21.47 0.97
CA GLY A 103 -10.68 -22.80 0.64
C GLY A 103 -12.17 -22.98 0.86
N THR A 104 -12.92 -21.93 1.26
CA THR A 104 -14.37 -22.01 1.41
C THR A 104 -15.07 -22.32 0.08
N ARG A 105 -14.47 -21.89 -1.03
CA ARG A 105 -14.90 -22.19 -2.39
C ARG A 105 -13.87 -23.07 -3.07
N ALA A 106 -14.09 -24.39 -3.05
CA ALA A 106 -13.13 -25.38 -3.54
C ALA A 106 -13.40 -25.87 -4.99
N ASN A 107 -14.43 -25.34 -5.65
CA ASN A 107 -14.86 -25.81 -6.98
C ASN A 107 -13.96 -25.35 -8.14
N ALA A 108 -12.91 -24.56 -7.89
CA ALA A 108 -11.96 -24.10 -8.90
C ALA A 108 -10.52 -24.09 -8.32
N PRO A 109 -9.82 -25.25 -8.32
CA PRO A 109 -8.50 -25.39 -7.73
C PRO A 109 -7.46 -24.41 -8.30
N VAL A 110 -7.53 -24.15 -9.61
CA VAL A 110 -6.63 -23.18 -10.29
C VAL A 110 -6.84 -21.79 -9.73
N MET A 111 -8.10 -21.36 -9.54
CA MET A 111 -8.38 -20.05 -8.97
C MET A 111 -7.94 -19.97 -7.50
N SER A 112 -8.06 -21.04 -6.73
CA SER A 112 -7.54 -21.11 -5.36
C SER A 112 -6.03 -20.90 -5.33
N ALA A 113 -5.28 -21.56 -6.22
CA ALA A 113 -3.82 -21.39 -6.31
C ALA A 113 -3.44 -19.96 -6.67
N VAL A 114 -4.13 -19.32 -7.62
CA VAL A 114 -3.90 -17.90 -7.95
C VAL A 114 -4.26 -16.98 -6.80
N ALA A 115 -5.38 -17.23 -6.11
CA ALA A 115 -5.82 -16.40 -4.99
C ALA A 115 -4.83 -16.39 -3.83
N HIS A 116 -4.06 -17.46 -3.62
CA HIS A 116 -3.00 -17.50 -2.61
C HIS A 116 -1.84 -16.54 -2.89
N THR A 117 -1.62 -16.16 -4.16
CA THR A 117 -0.60 -15.17 -4.53
C THR A 117 -1.06 -13.71 -4.35
N LEU A 118 -2.36 -13.51 -4.12
CA LEU A 118 -2.99 -12.20 -3.98
C LEU A 118 -3.35 -11.95 -2.53
N ASP A 119 -2.50 -11.25 -1.80
CA ASP A 119 -2.77 -10.87 -0.40
C ASP A 119 -2.77 -9.35 -0.21
N GLY A 120 -3.67 -8.85 0.62
CA GLY A 120 -3.71 -7.44 1.01
C GLY A 120 -3.94 -6.45 -0.13
N ASP A 121 -2.97 -5.56 -0.34
CA ASP A 121 -3.07 -4.44 -1.31
C ASP A 121 -3.11 -4.86 -2.78
N PRO A 122 -2.38 -5.90 -3.24
CA PRO A 122 -2.54 -6.45 -4.59
C PRO A 122 -3.97 -6.87 -4.92
N ALA A 123 -4.66 -7.54 -4.00
CA ALA A 123 -6.05 -7.96 -4.20
C ALA A 123 -7.01 -6.77 -4.35
N LYS A 124 -6.80 -5.72 -3.52
CA LYS A 124 -7.57 -4.47 -3.62
C LYS A 124 -7.33 -3.76 -4.95
N ALA A 125 -6.08 -3.65 -5.37
CA ALA A 125 -5.70 -2.97 -6.60
C ALA A 125 -6.27 -3.66 -7.84
N VAL A 126 -6.17 -5.00 -7.92
CA VAL A 126 -6.76 -5.81 -9.01
C VAL A 126 -8.29 -5.67 -9.03
N ALA A 127 -8.94 -5.73 -7.87
CA ALA A 127 -10.39 -5.58 -7.78
C ALA A 127 -10.85 -4.20 -8.26
N ALA A 128 -10.16 -3.13 -7.86
CA ALA A 128 -10.45 -1.77 -8.31
C ALA A 128 -10.21 -1.59 -9.82
N TRP A 129 -9.15 -2.19 -10.36
CA TRP A 129 -8.87 -2.17 -11.79
C TRP A 129 -9.96 -2.91 -12.59
N LEU A 130 -10.38 -4.10 -12.16
CA LEU A 130 -11.44 -4.87 -12.83
C LEU A 130 -12.80 -4.17 -12.79
N GLN A 131 -13.11 -3.46 -11.70
CA GLN A 131 -14.34 -2.66 -11.61
C GLN A 131 -14.38 -1.55 -12.65
N SER A 132 -13.23 -0.98 -13.01
CA SER A 132 -13.13 0.13 -13.98
C SER A 132 -13.18 -0.31 -15.45
N ARG A 133 -13.33 -1.62 -15.76
CA ARG A 133 -13.31 -2.18 -17.12
C ARG A 133 -14.71 -2.39 -17.72
#